data_de72212430f191d5c92fbb45224a5832
#
_entry.id   de72212430f191d5c92fbb45224a5832
#
_cell.length_a   1.000
_cell.length_b   1.000
_cell.length_c   1.000
_cell.angle_alpha   90.00
_cell.angle_beta   90.00
_cell.angle_gamma   90.00
#
_symmetry.space_group_name_H-M   'P 1'
#
loop_
_entity.id
_entity.type
_entity.pdbx_description
1 polymer ?
#
loop_
_entity_poly.entity_id
_entity_poly.type
_entity_poly.pdbx_seq_one_letter_code
_entity_poly.pdbx_strand_id
1 'polypeptide(L)'
;MKHDKKNPTEELEEKLKHAEEEAFNWKNKYYMELADVQNLRKSLEEDHRNALRYRSEGFLENLLPALDGFYLALSSPVTSQEAKNYQQGFIYIYNQIQNALTSEGVSEILPKEGDEFDAHTMNAIDVVDG
;
A
#
# COMPACT_ATOMS: atom_id res chain seq x y z
N MET A 1 51.10 -54.88 13.00
CA MET A 1 50.31 -53.71 12.47
C MET A 1 50.97 -52.43 12.96
N LYS A 2 51.64 -51.72 12.09
CA LYS A 2 52.19 -50.41 12.42
C LYS A 2 51.02 -49.42 12.38
N HIS A 3 50.57 -48.97 13.55
CA HIS A 3 49.78 -47.76 13.62
C HIS A 3 50.69 -46.59 13.22
N ASP A 4 50.54 -46.09 11.99
CA ASP A 4 51.10 -44.82 11.59
C ASP A 4 50.45 -43.75 12.48
N LYS A 5 51.19 -43.32 13.51
CA LYS A 5 50.85 -42.13 14.28
C LYS A 5 51.03 -40.97 13.32
N LYS A 6 49.92 -40.38 12.84
CA LYS A 6 49.92 -39.10 12.10
C LYS A 6 50.85 -38.12 12.85
N ASN A 7 51.65 -37.42 12.10
CA ASN A 7 52.56 -36.43 12.66
C ASN A 7 51.70 -35.34 13.33
N PRO A 8 51.98 -34.88 14.56
CA PRO A 8 51.23 -33.83 15.25
C PRO A 8 51.02 -32.56 14.41
N THR A 9 51.93 -32.28 13.50
CA THR A 9 51.85 -31.17 12.53
C THR A 9 50.73 -31.39 11.52
N GLU A 10 50.59 -32.60 11.00
CA GLU A 10 49.55 -32.97 10.03
C GLU A 10 48.15 -32.90 10.66
N GLU A 11 48.01 -33.30 11.92
CA GLU A 11 46.75 -33.18 12.65
C GLU A 11 46.34 -31.72 12.89
N LEU A 12 47.32 -30.86 13.17
CA LEU A 12 47.08 -29.43 13.32
C LEU A 12 46.70 -28.75 11.98
N GLU A 13 47.36 -29.14 10.90
CA GLU A 13 47.05 -28.64 9.55
C GLU A 13 45.62 -29.05 9.13
N GLU A 14 45.22 -30.29 9.38
CA GLU A 14 43.84 -30.75 9.12
C GLU A 14 42.80 -29.95 9.92
N LYS A 15 43.08 -29.75 11.22
CA LYS A 15 42.20 -28.97 12.09
C LYS A 15 42.09 -27.51 11.64
N LEU A 16 43.21 -26.91 11.24
CA LEU A 16 43.24 -25.55 10.71
C LEU A 16 42.41 -25.45 9.44
N LYS A 17 42.64 -26.36 8.49
CA LYS A 17 41.89 -26.40 7.23
C LYS A 17 40.38 -26.55 7.47
N HIS A 18 39.99 -27.43 8.38
CA HIS A 18 38.58 -27.62 8.75
C HIS A 18 37.99 -26.36 9.38
N ALA A 19 38.72 -25.69 10.27
CA ALA A 19 38.29 -24.45 10.90
C ALA A 19 38.17 -23.31 9.87
N GLU A 20 39.06 -23.23 8.89
CA GLU A 20 38.99 -22.25 7.80
C GLU A 20 37.78 -22.52 6.90
N GLU A 21 37.50 -23.77 6.56
CA GLU A 21 36.34 -24.16 5.78
C GLU A 21 35.03 -23.85 6.54
N GLU A 22 34.98 -24.14 7.84
CA GLU A 22 33.83 -23.78 8.66
C GLU A 22 33.63 -22.24 8.73
N ALA A 23 34.71 -21.50 8.96
CA ALA A 23 34.66 -20.04 9.00
C ALA A 23 34.19 -19.47 7.67
N PHE A 24 34.64 -20.00 6.54
CA PHE A 24 34.20 -19.60 5.21
C PHE A 24 32.70 -19.88 5.01
N ASN A 25 32.24 -21.09 5.41
CA ASN A 25 30.83 -21.46 5.31
C ASN A 25 29.93 -20.57 6.19
N TRP A 26 30.35 -20.27 7.41
CA TRP A 26 29.61 -19.35 8.28
C TRP A 26 29.58 -17.94 7.76
N LYS A 27 30.68 -17.47 7.19
CA LYS A 27 30.73 -16.16 6.52
C LYS A 27 29.75 -16.07 5.35
N ASN A 28 29.68 -17.11 4.53
CA ASN A 28 28.74 -17.15 3.40
C ASN A 28 27.28 -17.17 3.90
N LYS A 29 26.97 -17.99 4.90
CA LYS A 29 25.65 -18.01 5.54
C LYS A 29 25.28 -16.66 6.09
N TYR A 30 26.20 -15.98 6.77
CA TYR A 30 25.97 -14.63 7.28
C TYR A 30 25.58 -13.64 6.18
N TYR A 31 26.30 -13.65 5.06
CA TYR A 31 25.96 -12.74 3.95
C TYR A 31 24.62 -13.08 3.29
N MET A 32 24.28 -14.37 3.19
CA MET A 32 22.95 -14.78 2.70
C MET A 32 21.85 -14.29 3.62
N GLU A 33 21.97 -14.55 4.93
CA GLU A 33 21.01 -14.08 5.93
C GLU A 33 20.88 -12.55 5.96
N LEU A 34 22.01 -11.84 5.81
CA LEU A 34 22.01 -10.38 5.75
C LEU A 34 21.22 -9.87 4.52
N ALA A 35 21.40 -10.52 3.37
CA ALA A 35 20.66 -10.19 2.16
C ALA A 35 19.16 -10.49 2.32
N ASP A 36 18.81 -11.61 2.94
CA ASP A 36 17.43 -12.00 3.21
C ASP A 36 16.75 -11.03 4.17
N VAL A 37 17.45 -10.61 5.23
CA VAL A 37 16.95 -9.59 6.17
C VAL A 37 16.73 -8.25 5.48
N GLN A 38 17.63 -7.83 4.58
CA GLN A 38 17.46 -6.60 3.82
C GLN A 38 16.26 -6.66 2.88
N ASN A 39 16.07 -7.79 2.20
CA ASN A 39 14.91 -8.01 1.32
C ASN A 39 13.61 -8.02 2.12
N LEU A 40 13.58 -8.72 3.26
CA LEU A 40 12.43 -8.75 4.16
C LEU A 40 12.08 -7.36 4.68
N ARG A 41 13.08 -6.60 5.11
CA ARG A 41 12.88 -5.23 5.55
C ARG A 41 12.24 -4.35 4.47
N LYS A 42 12.74 -4.44 3.24
CA LYS A 42 12.19 -3.70 2.10
C LYS A 42 10.74 -4.09 1.82
N SER A 43 10.43 -5.39 1.85
CA SER A 43 9.06 -5.89 1.68
C SER A 43 8.13 -5.38 2.79
N LEU A 44 8.56 -5.43 4.05
CA LEU A 44 7.77 -4.93 5.17
C LEU A 44 7.53 -3.42 5.11
N GLU A 45 8.52 -2.64 4.67
CA GLU A 45 8.36 -1.19 4.46
C GLU A 45 7.33 -0.88 3.36
N GLU A 46 7.33 -1.68 2.29
CA GLU A 46 6.37 -1.57 1.20
C GLU A 46 4.95 -1.97 1.65
N ASP A 47 4.83 -3.11 2.34
CA ASP A 47 3.55 -3.58 2.90
C ASP A 47 2.97 -2.59 3.90
N HIS A 48 3.81 -2.02 4.77
CA HIS A 48 3.40 -1.00 5.72
C HIS A 48 2.89 0.27 5.01
N ARG A 49 3.58 0.71 3.98
CA ARG A 49 3.17 1.86 3.17
C ARG A 49 1.82 1.61 2.50
N ASN A 50 1.64 0.42 1.92
CA ASN A 50 0.38 0.02 1.31
C ASN A 50 -0.75 -0.09 2.34
N ALA A 51 -0.49 -0.68 3.51
CA ALA A 51 -1.46 -0.75 4.59
C ALA A 51 -1.90 0.64 5.07
N LEU A 52 -0.97 1.60 5.19
CA LEU A 52 -1.31 2.99 5.53
C LEU A 52 -2.14 3.66 4.44
N ARG A 53 -1.81 3.40 3.17
CA ARG A 53 -2.53 3.98 2.02
C ARG A 53 -3.98 3.51 1.95
N TYR A 54 -4.24 2.23 2.22
CA TYR A 54 -5.57 1.62 2.06
C TYR A 54 -6.35 1.46 3.37
N ARG A 55 -5.79 1.87 4.52
CA ARG A 55 -6.46 1.68 5.82
C ARG A 55 -7.82 2.37 5.93
N SER A 56 -8.03 3.44 5.18
CA SER A 56 -9.27 4.22 5.21
C SER A 56 -10.28 3.79 4.16
N GLU A 57 -9.94 2.84 3.28
CA GLU A 57 -10.79 2.41 2.16
C GLU A 57 -12.18 1.96 2.63
N GLY A 58 -12.26 1.04 3.58
CA GLY A 58 -13.53 0.55 4.10
C GLY A 58 -14.37 1.62 4.80
N PHE A 59 -13.74 2.60 5.43
CA PHE A 59 -14.45 3.75 5.99
C PHE A 59 -15.03 4.63 4.89
N LEU A 60 -14.25 4.89 3.84
CA LEU A 60 -14.67 5.71 2.71
C LEU A 60 -15.81 5.05 1.92
N GLU A 61 -15.75 3.73 1.68
CA GLU A 61 -16.84 2.99 1.04
C GLU A 61 -18.17 3.16 1.79
N ASN A 62 -18.14 3.18 3.12
CA ASN A 62 -19.33 3.40 3.93
C ASN A 62 -19.76 4.88 4.00
N LEU A 63 -18.84 5.82 3.81
CA LEU A 63 -19.11 7.26 3.86
C LEU A 63 -19.68 7.77 2.54
N LEU A 64 -19.24 7.23 1.39
CA LEU A 64 -19.63 7.72 0.06
C LEU A 64 -21.15 7.78 -0.15
N PRO A 65 -21.95 6.76 0.21
CA PRO A 65 -23.41 6.83 0.06
C PRO A 65 -24.06 7.96 0.88
N ALA A 66 -23.50 8.29 2.04
CA ALA A 66 -23.96 9.42 2.84
C ALA A 66 -23.64 10.76 2.20
N LEU A 67 -22.46 10.88 1.58
CA LEU A 67 -22.05 12.06 0.83
C LEU A 67 -22.91 12.26 -0.43
N ASP A 68 -23.23 11.18 -1.14
CA ASP A 68 -24.14 11.23 -2.30
C ASP A 68 -25.53 11.71 -1.90
N GLY A 69 -26.08 11.16 -0.81
CA GLY A 69 -27.36 11.63 -0.27
C GLY A 69 -27.31 13.08 0.17
N PHE A 70 -26.21 13.52 0.75
CA PHE A 70 -26.01 14.90 1.18
C PHE A 70 -25.90 15.85 -0.03
N TYR A 71 -25.16 15.47 -1.05
CA TYR A 71 -25.09 16.20 -2.31
C TYR A 71 -26.46 16.35 -2.98
N LEU A 72 -27.22 15.27 -3.05
CA LEU A 72 -28.57 15.26 -3.61
C LEU A 72 -29.51 16.22 -2.86
N ALA A 73 -29.45 16.23 -1.52
CA ALA A 73 -30.22 17.13 -0.68
C ALA A 73 -29.86 18.60 -0.92
N LEU A 74 -28.56 18.90 -1.10
CA LEU A 74 -28.06 20.24 -1.40
C LEU A 74 -28.43 20.73 -2.82
N SER A 75 -28.64 19.80 -3.74
CA SER A 75 -29.03 20.11 -5.13
C SER A 75 -30.50 20.39 -5.27
N SER A 76 -31.32 20.18 -4.22
CA SER A 76 -32.75 20.43 -4.25
C SER A 76 -33.03 21.92 -4.25
N PRO A 77 -33.97 22.41 -5.11
CA PRO A 77 -34.31 23.82 -5.18
C PRO A 77 -35.00 24.29 -3.91
N VAL A 78 -34.58 25.43 -3.39
CA VAL A 78 -35.19 26.08 -2.22
C VAL A 78 -35.71 27.45 -2.60
N THR A 79 -36.89 27.80 -2.09
CA THR A 79 -37.59 29.05 -2.47
C THR A 79 -37.53 30.12 -1.38
N SER A 80 -37.57 29.76 -0.10
CA SER A 80 -37.51 30.72 0.98
C SER A 80 -36.10 31.22 1.26
N GLN A 81 -35.97 32.46 1.69
CA GLN A 81 -34.66 33.04 2.04
C GLN A 81 -34.01 32.31 3.24
N GLU A 82 -34.81 31.91 4.19
CA GLU A 82 -34.37 31.16 5.36
C GLU A 82 -33.80 29.82 4.96
N ALA A 83 -34.48 29.05 4.09
CA ALA A 83 -34.00 27.79 3.56
C ALA A 83 -32.72 27.96 2.76
N LYS A 84 -32.57 29.03 1.98
CA LYS A 84 -31.34 29.36 1.24
C LYS A 84 -30.16 29.60 2.19
N ASN A 85 -30.38 30.28 3.31
CA ASN A 85 -29.33 30.53 4.29
C ASN A 85 -28.87 29.23 4.95
N TYR A 86 -29.77 28.32 5.31
CA TYR A 86 -29.43 26.99 5.81
C TYR A 86 -28.67 26.16 4.78
N GLN A 87 -29.15 26.15 3.55
CA GLN A 87 -28.51 25.42 2.45
C GLN A 87 -27.07 25.91 2.24
N GLN A 88 -26.84 27.23 2.29
CA GLN A 88 -25.49 27.80 2.15
C GLN A 88 -24.55 27.33 3.26
N GLY A 89 -25.01 27.20 4.50
CA GLY A 89 -24.25 26.66 5.62
C GLY A 89 -23.89 25.19 5.40
N PHE A 90 -24.81 24.38 4.91
CA PHE A 90 -24.55 22.98 4.59
C PHE A 90 -23.62 22.80 3.38
N ILE A 91 -23.71 23.64 2.37
CA ILE A 91 -22.75 23.67 1.25
C ILE A 91 -21.33 23.95 1.76
N TYR A 92 -21.18 24.87 2.70
CA TYR A 92 -19.88 25.12 3.33
C TYR A 92 -19.33 23.88 4.03
N ILE A 93 -20.16 23.18 4.81
CA ILE A 93 -19.77 21.92 5.51
C ILE A 93 -19.40 20.84 4.48
N TYR A 94 -20.19 20.68 3.42
CA TYR A 94 -19.91 19.72 2.36
C TYR A 94 -18.55 19.98 1.70
N ASN A 95 -18.24 21.22 1.40
CA ASN A 95 -16.94 21.61 0.84
C ASN A 95 -15.77 21.32 1.80
N GLN A 96 -15.99 21.48 3.10
CA GLN A 96 -14.98 21.10 4.12
C GLN A 96 -14.70 19.60 4.11
N ILE A 97 -15.74 18.77 3.96
CA ILE A 97 -15.59 17.32 3.85
C ILE A 97 -14.83 16.96 2.56
N GLN A 98 -15.18 17.58 1.43
CA GLN A 98 -14.47 17.38 0.15
C GLN A 98 -12.99 17.74 0.25
N ASN A 99 -12.66 18.86 0.89
CA ASN A 99 -11.28 19.26 1.11
C ASN A 99 -10.51 18.26 2.00
N ALA A 100 -11.15 17.73 3.04
CA ALA A 100 -10.56 16.71 3.90
C ALA A 100 -10.27 15.41 3.13
N LEU A 101 -11.19 14.95 2.29
CA LEU A 101 -11.01 13.79 1.42
C LEU A 101 -9.85 14.00 0.43
N THR A 102 -9.78 15.18 -0.19
CA THR A 102 -8.69 15.52 -1.10
C THR A 102 -7.33 15.53 -0.40
N SER A 103 -7.26 16.03 0.83
CA SER A 103 -6.01 16.03 1.61
C SER A 103 -5.55 14.63 2.01
N GLU A 104 -6.46 13.67 2.13
CA GLU A 104 -6.16 12.24 2.34
C GLU A 104 -5.83 11.49 1.03
N GLY A 105 -5.79 12.18 -0.10
CA GLY A 105 -5.45 11.59 -1.39
C GLY A 105 -6.63 10.97 -2.14
N VAL A 106 -7.85 11.21 -1.69
CA VAL A 106 -9.08 10.79 -2.40
C VAL A 106 -9.33 11.79 -3.53
N SER A 107 -9.45 11.30 -4.74
CA SER A 107 -9.78 12.11 -5.91
C SER A 107 -11.08 11.64 -6.54
N GLU A 108 -11.87 12.60 -7.01
CA GLU A 108 -13.10 12.32 -7.74
C GLU A 108 -12.77 11.97 -9.19
N ILE A 109 -13.37 10.89 -9.70
CA ILE A 109 -13.25 10.46 -11.08
C ILE A 109 -14.60 10.73 -11.75
N LEU A 110 -14.63 11.72 -12.64
CA LEU A 110 -15.82 12.12 -13.39
C LEU A 110 -15.59 11.85 -14.88
N PRO A 111 -15.84 10.63 -15.36
CA PRO A 111 -15.75 10.32 -16.78
C PRO A 111 -16.81 11.12 -17.55
N LYS A 112 -16.39 11.67 -18.69
CA LYS A 112 -17.27 12.41 -19.60
C LYS A 112 -17.57 11.55 -20.82
N GLU A 113 -18.66 11.87 -21.46
CA GLU A 113 -19.01 11.28 -22.74
C GLU A 113 -17.90 11.55 -23.78
N GLY A 114 -17.35 10.48 -24.38
CA GLY A 114 -16.22 10.55 -25.30
C GLY A 114 -14.85 10.32 -24.70
N ASP A 115 -14.73 10.16 -23.35
CA ASP A 115 -13.47 9.78 -22.72
C ASP A 115 -13.11 8.34 -23.05
N GLU A 116 -11.79 8.05 -23.15
CA GLU A 116 -11.31 6.68 -23.33
C GLU A 116 -11.58 5.83 -22.10
N PHE A 117 -11.99 4.58 -22.30
CA PHE A 117 -12.22 3.63 -21.22
C PHE A 117 -10.91 3.27 -20.51
N ASP A 118 -10.84 3.49 -19.20
CA ASP A 118 -9.76 3.07 -18.34
C ASP A 118 -10.23 1.97 -17.37
N ALA A 119 -9.76 0.74 -17.59
CA ALA A 119 -10.11 -0.42 -16.78
C ALA A 119 -9.66 -0.32 -15.29
N HIS A 120 -8.75 0.61 -14.94
CA HIS A 120 -8.31 0.83 -13.57
C HIS A 120 -9.28 1.71 -12.77
N THR A 121 -10.00 2.58 -13.45
CA THR A 121 -10.84 3.61 -12.81
C THR A 121 -12.31 3.53 -13.23
N MET A 122 -12.63 2.73 -14.25
CA MET A 122 -13.97 2.63 -14.82
C MET A 122 -14.41 1.18 -14.91
N ASN A 123 -15.72 0.96 -14.78
CA ASN A 123 -16.34 -0.35 -14.99
C ASN A 123 -17.27 -0.27 -16.20
N ALA A 124 -17.02 -1.11 -17.21
CA ALA A 124 -17.89 -1.20 -18.39
C ALA A 124 -19.19 -1.90 -18.01
N ILE A 125 -20.31 -1.22 -18.16
CA ILE A 125 -21.65 -1.75 -17.87
C ILE A 125 -22.27 -2.32 -19.14
N ASP A 126 -22.09 -1.67 -20.29
CA ASP A 126 -22.66 -2.07 -21.57
C ASP A 126 -21.79 -1.57 -22.74
N VAL A 127 -21.96 -2.19 -23.90
CA VAL A 127 -21.32 -1.79 -25.16
C VAL A 127 -22.44 -1.46 -26.13
N VAL A 128 -22.50 -0.21 -26.58
CA VAL A 128 -23.42 0.24 -27.62
C VAL A 128 -22.67 0.39 -28.94
N ASP A 129 -23.27 -0.15 -30.00
CA ASP A 129 -22.76 0.05 -31.35
C ASP A 129 -22.98 1.52 -31.73
N GLY A 130 -21.87 2.19 -32.10
CA GLY A 130 -21.87 3.59 -32.55
C GLY A 130 -22.19 3.73 -34.03
#